data_75485343a24bf0984b0d4f4b097932b7
#
_entry.id   75485343a24bf0984b0d4f4b097932b7
#
_cell.length_a   1.000
_cell.length_b   1.000
_cell.length_c   1.000
_cell.angle_alpha   90.00
_cell.angle_beta   90.00
_cell.angle_gamma   90.00
#
_symmetry.space_group_name_H-M   'P 1'
#
loop_
_entity.id
_entity.type
_entity.pdbx_description
1 polymer ?
#
loop_
_entity_poly.entity_id
_entity_poly.type
_entity_poly.pdbx_seq_one_letter_code
_entity_poly.pdbx_strand_id
1 'polypeptide(L)'
;MAVTFSADGVVGTITLDRPPANSYDIDFMRELADAIRTAGADEAVRVVVVRSGSEKFFSAGADVKRFLANDLEDNMEMIRLAHEALAGIARSPKLFVAFIAGHALGGGLEIALACDLRYAAASRLKLGTPEVMLGLLPGNGGTQRLPRLIGVGPALELLTTGRQLGPQDALRLGLVSEVFEDAAAFDAHVQRLAKLPPLALASIKRAVFEGIEAPVEDGLALERELIEELFRSQDANEGLTAFSEKRTPEFTGA
;
A
#
# COMPACT_ATOMS: atom_id res chain seq x y z
N MET A 1 -4.53 -0.49 21.34
CA MET A 1 -4.77 -0.43 19.88
C MET A 1 -3.59 -1.08 19.21
N ALA A 2 -3.88 -1.99 18.30
CA ALA A 2 -2.87 -2.72 17.52
C ALA A 2 -2.49 -1.99 16.22
N VAL A 3 -3.33 -1.04 15.80
CA VAL A 3 -3.08 -0.16 14.66
C VAL A 3 -3.34 1.27 15.08
N THR A 4 -2.39 2.16 14.80
CA THR A 4 -2.49 3.58 15.14
C THR A 4 -2.20 4.45 13.93
N PHE A 5 -2.81 5.63 13.88
CA PHE A 5 -2.48 6.68 12.92
C PHE A 5 -1.90 7.88 13.64
N SER A 6 -0.86 8.46 13.06
CA SER A 6 -0.28 9.74 13.46
C SER A 6 0.13 10.53 12.22
N ALA A 7 0.10 11.86 12.32
CA ALA A 7 0.56 12.75 11.27
C ALA A 7 1.73 13.62 11.77
N ASP A 8 2.74 13.78 10.92
CA ASP A 8 3.85 14.74 11.11
C ASP A 8 3.93 15.60 9.84
N GLY A 9 3.39 16.82 9.96
CA GLY A 9 3.22 17.70 8.80
C GLY A 9 2.39 17.06 7.71
N VAL A 10 2.98 16.90 6.51
CA VAL A 10 2.30 16.36 5.33
C VAL A 10 2.42 14.83 5.18
N VAL A 11 3.09 14.16 6.10
CA VAL A 11 3.25 12.70 6.11
C VAL A 11 2.42 12.09 7.24
N GLY A 12 1.47 11.23 6.87
CA GLY A 12 0.74 10.38 7.80
C GLY A 12 1.46 9.03 7.97
N THR A 13 1.38 8.44 9.15
CA THR A 13 1.92 7.10 9.42
C THR A 13 0.87 6.23 10.07
N ILE A 14 0.57 5.08 9.45
CA ILE A 14 -0.18 3.99 10.04
C ILE A 14 0.83 2.97 10.55
N THR A 15 0.84 2.77 11.86
CA THR A 15 1.75 1.82 12.52
C THR A 15 0.99 0.58 12.92
N LEU A 16 1.48 -0.59 12.46
CA LEU A 16 1.03 -1.91 12.87
C LEU A 16 1.87 -2.32 14.09
N ASP A 17 1.24 -2.45 15.26
CA ASP A 17 1.95 -2.77 16.52
C ASP A 17 1.15 -3.73 17.39
N ARG A 18 1.14 -5.01 17.01
CA ARG A 18 0.55 -6.12 17.76
C ARG A 18 1.57 -7.24 17.95
N PRO A 19 2.37 -7.16 19.03
CA PRO A 19 3.34 -8.21 19.32
C PRO A 19 2.69 -9.60 19.45
N PRO A 20 3.42 -10.68 19.11
CA PRO A 20 4.83 -10.68 18.67
C PRO A 20 5.03 -10.50 17.15
N ALA A 21 3.98 -10.60 16.32
CA ALA A 21 4.15 -10.79 14.88
C ALA A 21 3.18 -9.97 14.03
N ASN A 22 2.45 -9.02 14.60
CA ASN A 22 1.40 -8.26 13.93
C ASN A 22 0.39 -9.17 13.20
N SER A 23 0.07 -10.32 13.83
CA SER A 23 -0.99 -11.19 13.32
C SER A 23 -2.34 -10.52 13.55
N TYR A 24 -3.19 -10.51 12.53
CA TYR A 24 -4.46 -9.82 12.61
C TYR A 24 -5.64 -10.74 12.92
N ASP A 25 -6.64 -10.17 13.54
CA ASP A 25 -8.00 -10.66 13.73
C ASP A 25 -9.01 -9.57 13.33
N ILE A 26 -10.28 -9.77 13.63
CA ILE A 26 -11.36 -8.83 13.32
C ILE A 26 -11.09 -7.44 13.91
N ASP A 27 -10.64 -7.34 15.16
CA ASP A 27 -10.41 -6.05 15.81
C ASP A 27 -9.24 -5.30 15.18
N PHE A 28 -8.16 -6.01 14.84
CA PHE A 28 -7.05 -5.42 14.09
C PHE A 28 -7.51 -4.86 12.73
N MET A 29 -8.35 -5.60 12.01
CA MET A 29 -8.85 -5.14 10.70
C MET A 29 -9.79 -3.95 10.83
N ARG A 30 -10.59 -3.85 11.89
CA ARG A 30 -11.40 -2.66 12.21
C ARG A 30 -10.52 -1.46 12.50
N GLU A 31 -9.51 -1.63 13.35
CA GLU A 31 -8.53 -0.57 13.66
C GLU A 31 -7.77 -0.11 12.40
N LEU A 32 -7.40 -1.05 11.52
CA LEU A 32 -6.75 -0.73 10.23
C LEU A 32 -7.68 0.06 9.31
N ALA A 33 -8.96 -0.34 9.20
CA ALA A 33 -9.96 0.38 8.41
C ALA A 33 -10.16 1.80 8.93
N ASP A 34 -10.23 1.97 10.25
CA ASP A 34 -10.37 3.27 10.89
C ASP A 34 -9.15 4.16 10.67
N ALA A 35 -7.94 3.60 10.78
CA ALA A 35 -6.70 4.31 10.52
C ALA A 35 -6.58 4.77 9.05
N ILE A 36 -6.95 3.90 8.09
CA ILE A 36 -6.96 4.23 6.65
C ILE A 36 -7.97 5.37 6.39
N ARG A 37 -9.18 5.28 6.95
CA ARG A 37 -10.22 6.30 6.80
C ARG A 37 -9.77 7.64 7.38
N THR A 38 -9.20 7.62 8.58
CA THR A 38 -8.71 8.83 9.26
C THR A 38 -7.57 9.48 8.47
N ALA A 39 -6.59 8.69 8.02
CA ALA A 39 -5.48 9.17 7.19
C ALA A 39 -5.98 9.75 5.85
N GLY A 40 -6.96 9.11 5.21
CA GLY A 40 -7.54 9.58 3.95
C GLY A 40 -8.30 10.90 4.09
N ALA A 41 -8.92 11.15 5.25
CA ALA A 41 -9.71 12.35 5.55
C ALA A 41 -8.86 13.52 6.07
N ASP A 42 -7.63 13.30 6.50
CA ASP A 42 -6.76 14.35 7.03
C ASP A 42 -6.25 15.26 5.90
N GLU A 43 -6.74 16.50 5.82
CA GLU A 43 -6.42 17.45 4.75
C GLU A 43 -4.94 17.87 4.73
N ALA A 44 -4.25 17.83 5.87
CA ALA A 44 -2.83 18.18 5.94
C ALA A 44 -1.93 17.09 5.34
N VAL A 45 -2.39 15.82 5.35
CA VAL A 45 -1.61 14.67 4.91
C VAL A 45 -1.66 14.52 3.38
N ARG A 46 -0.52 14.32 2.76
CA ARG A 46 -0.34 14.07 1.31
C ARG A 46 0.07 12.64 1.00
N VAL A 47 0.93 12.06 1.84
CA VAL A 47 1.44 10.69 1.72
C VAL A 47 1.20 9.95 3.03
N VAL A 48 0.75 8.71 2.94
CA VAL A 48 0.51 7.84 4.11
C VAL A 48 1.47 6.66 4.06
N VAL A 49 2.31 6.54 5.08
CA VAL A 49 3.20 5.39 5.25
C VAL A 49 2.51 4.33 6.09
N VAL A 50 2.47 3.10 5.61
CA VAL A 50 2.08 1.92 6.40
C VAL A 50 3.35 1.18 6.78
N ARG A 51 3.63 1.09 8.07
CA ARG A 51 4.84 0.45 8.61
C ARG A 51 4.56 -0.32 9.88
N SER A 52 5.51 -1.12 10.32
CA SER A 52 5.43 -1.87 11.57
C SER A 52 6.18 -1.18 12.69
N GLY A 53 5.67 -1.31 13.94
CA GLY A 53 6.42 -1.03 15.16
C GLY A 53 7.39 -2.16 15.54
N SER A 54 7.32 -3.34 14.88
CA SER A 54 8.21 -4.47 15.07
C SER A 54 9.31 -4.52 14.01
N GLU A 55 10.55 -4.73 14.43
CA GLU A 55 11.67 -4.93 13.51
C GLU A 55 11.63 -6.30 12.80
N LYS A 56 10.98 -7.30 13.44
CA LYS A 56 10.98 -8.67 12.94
C LYS A 56 9.88 -8.94 11.92
N PHE A 57 8.70 -8.38 12.15
CA PHE A 57 7.53 -8.60 11.30
C PHE A 57 6.91 -7.27 10.87
N PHE A 58 6.67 -7.13 9.58
CA PHE A 58 5.67 -6.20 9.09
C PHE A 58 4.29 -6.71 9.49
N SER A 59 3.95 -7.93 9.09
CA SER A 59 2.83 -8.72 9.61
C SER A 59 2.99 -10.18 9.17
N ALA A 60 2.69 -11.12 10.07
CA ALA A 60 2.67 -12.55 9.78
C ALA A 60 1.35 -13.04 9.16
N GLY A 61 0.41 -12.14 8.88
CA GLY A 61 -0.90 -12.49 8.36
C GLY A 61 -1.94 -12.75 9.45
N ALA A 62 -2.95 -13.54 9.11
CA ALA A 62 -4.02 -13.87 10.04
C ALA A 62 -3.55 -14.66 11.25
N ASP A 63 -4.22 -14.45 12.37
CA ASP A 63 -4.02 -15.28 13.56
C ASP A 63 -4.65 -16.68 13.34
N VAL A 64 -3.80 -17.66 12.99
CA VAL A 64 -4.23 -19.03 12.69
C VAL A 64 -5.00 -19.67 13.84
N LYS A 65 -4.67 -19.31 15.11
CA LYS A 65 -5.40 -19.83 16.26
C LYS A 65 -6.82 -19.30 16.31
N ARG A 66 -7.02 -18.04 15.90
CA ARG A 66 -8.36 -17.47 15.77
C ARG A 66 -9.13 -18.13 14.63
N PHE A 67 -8.53 -18.33 13.46
CA PHE A 67 -9.16 -19.06 12.35
C PHE A 67 -9.65 -20.46 12.76
N LEU A 68 -8.87 -21.17 13.58
CA LEU A 68 -9.26 -22.51 14.06
C LEU A 68 -10.36 -22.46 15.13
N ALA A 69 -10.45 -21.37 15.90
CA ALA A 69 -11.43 -21.20 16.97
C ALA A 69 -12.77 -20.63 16.49
N ASN A 70 -12.74 -19.85 15.40
CA ASN A 70 -13.90 -19.22 14.79
C ASN A 70 -14.74 -20.24 14.01
N ASP A 71 -16.01 -19.96 13.85
CA ASP A 71 -16.83 -20.62 12.84
C ASP A 71 -16.60 -20.05 11.42
N LEU A 72 -17.31 -20.60 10.43
CA LEU A 72 -17.16 -20.16 9.04
C LEU A 72 -17.62 -18.71 8.86
N GLU A 73 -18.68 -18.27 9.56
CA GLU A 73 -19.25 -16.94 9.40
C GLU A 73 -18.30 -15.86 9.95
N ASP A 74 -17.71 -16.10 11.11
CA ASP A 74 -16.69 -15.22 11.72
C ASP A 74 -15.46 -15.09 10.81
N ASN A 75 -14.99 -16.21 10.24
CA ASN A 75 -13.85 -16.20 9.32
C ASN A 75 -14.17 -15.41 8.05
N MET A 76 -15.37 -15.56 7.49
CA MET A 76 -15.82 -14.81 6.30
C MET A 76 -16.04 -13.34 6.62
N GLU A 77 -16.50 -12.99 7.83
CA GLU A 77 -16.59 -11.60 8.27
C GLU A 77 -15.22 -10.92 8.32
N MET A 78 -14.22 -11.60 8.84
CA MET A 78 -12.85 -11.09 8.87
C MET A 78 -12.31 -10.83 7.45
N ILE A 79 -12.60 -11.73 6.50
CA ILE A 79 -12.21 -11.54 5.08
C ILE A 79 -12.94 -10.33 4.48
N ARG A 80 -14.27 -10.17 4.73
CA ARG A 80 -15.03 -9.00 4.23
C ARG A 80 -14.47 -7.70 4.76
N LEU A 81 -14.19 -7.63 6.07
CA LEU A 81 -13.58 -6.45 6.71
C LEU A 81 -12.20 -6.13 6.13
N ALA A 82 -11.37 -7.16 5.90
CA ALA A 82 -10.08 -6.98 5.26
C ALA A 82 -10.22 -6.43 3.83
N HIS A 83 -11.15 -6.98 3.02
CA HIS A 83 -11.41 -6.46 1.67
C HIS A 83 -11.87 -5.00 1.70
N GLU A 84 -12.79 -4.65 2.61
CA GLU A 84 -13.29 -3.27 2.75
C GLU A 84 -12.19 -2.29 3.18
N ALA A 85 -11.42 -2.65 4.22
CA ALA A 85 -10.29 -1.86 4.70
C ALA A 85 -9.27 -1.60 3.58
N LEU A 86 -8.83 -2.67 2.91
CA LEU A 86 -7.82 -2.57 1.86
C LEU A 86 -8.32 -1.87 0.59
N ALA A 87 -9.62 -1.98 0.27
CA ALA A 87 -10.23 -1.20 -0.80
C ALA A 87 -10.26 0.31 -0.48
N GLY A 88 -10.30 0.68 0.81
CA GLY A 88 -10.19 2.08 1.25
C GLY A 88 -8.89 2.75 0.81
N ILE A 89 -7.80 2.00 0.75
CA ILE A 89 -6.50 2.51 0.24
C ILE A 89 -6.63 2.90 -1.24
N ALA A 90 -7.17 2.02 -2.07
CA ALA A 90 -7.32 2.29 -3.51
C ALA A 90 -8.24 3.49 -3.79
N ARG A 91 -9.32 3.65 -2.99
CA ARG A 91 -10.28 4.77 -3.13
C ARG A 91 -9.78 6.10 -2.57
N SER A 92 -8.76 6.09 -1.72
CA SER A 92 -8.20 7.32 -1.15
C SER A 92 -7.48 8.15 -2.21
N PRO A 93 -7.63 9.48 -2.22
CA PRO A 93 -6.83 10.34 -3.09
C PRO A 93 -5.37 10.47 -2.63
N LYS A 94 -5.05 10.01 -1.42
CA LYS A 94 -3.68 10.04 -0.88
C LYS A 94 -2.85 8.90 -1.43
N LEU A 95 -1.54 9.12 -1.54
CA LEU A 95 -0.58 8.07 -1.89
C LEU A 95 -0.25 7.24 -0.63
N PHE A 96 -0.60 5.95 -0.65
CA PHE A 96 -0.26 5.00 0.42
C PHE A 96 1.00 4.22 0.05
N VAL A 97 1.94 4.19 0.97
CA VAL A 97 3.27 3.59 0.77
C VAL A 97 3.54 2.57 1.86
N ALA A 98 3.78 1.32 1.52
CA ALA A 98 4.20 0.31 2.48
C ALA A 98 5.73 0.30 2.64
N PHE A 99 6.23 0.42 3.88
CA PHE A 99 7.62 0.17 4.23
C PHE A 99 7.77 -1.16 4.95
N ILE A 100 8.33 -2.14 4.26
CA ILE A 100 8.47 -3.51 4.73
C ILE A 100 9.88 -3.70 5.31
N ALA A 101 10.04 -3.45 6.61
CA ALA A 101 11.31 -3.62 7.31
C ALA A 101 11.47 -5.00 7.99
N GLY A 102 10.38 -5.77 8.11
CA GLY A 102 10.33 -7.11 8.66
C GLY A 102 9.55 -8.07 7.77
N HIS A 103 9.40 -9.33 8.18
CA HIS A 103 8.66 -10.35 7.42
C HIS A 103 7.23 -9.88 7.11
N ALA A 104 6.81 -9.97 5.84
CA ALA A 104 5.44 -9.75 5.39
C ALA A 104 4.92 -11.05 4.76
N LEU A 105 4.09 -11.77 5.51
CA LEU A 105 3.65 -13.11 5.13
C LEU A 105 2.13 -13.20 5.07
N GLY A 106 1.62 -13.94 4.10
CA GLY A 106 0.19 -14.15 3.92
C GLY A 106 -0.56 -12.84 3.81
N GLY A 107 -1.67 -12.71 4.54
CA GLY A 107 -2.43 -11.47 4.61
C GLY A 107 -1.62 -10.23 5.02
N GLY A 108 -0.46 -10.41 5.68
CA GLY A 108 0.48 -9.32 5.94
C GLY A 108 1.12 -8.77 4.67
N LEU A 109 1.47 -9.63 3.72
CA LEU A 109 1.88 -9.18 2.39
C LEU A 109 0.71 -8.57 1.61
N GLU A 110 -0.52 -9.10 1.78
CA GLU A 110 -1.72 -8.57 1.14
C GLU A 110 -2.05 -7.12 1.58
N ILE A 111 -1.77 -6.76 2.85
CA ILE A 111 -1.84 -5.37 3.32
C ILE A 111 -0.84 -4.49 2.53
N ALA A 112 0.39 -4.94 2.37
CA ALA A 112 1.38 -4.21 1.59
C ALA A 112 1.02 -4.13 0.10
N LEU A 113 0.46 -5.21 -0.48
CA LEU A 113 -0.01 -5.25 -1.88
C LEU A 113 -1.16 -4.27 -2.15
N ALA A 114 -1.95 -3.94 -1.13
CA ALA A 114 -3.03 -2.98 -1.26
C ALA A 114 -2.52 -1.52 -1.28
N CYS A 115 -1.33 -1.24 -0.74
CA CYS A 115 -0.70 0.07 -0.85
C CYS A 115 -0.33 0.38 -2.30
N ASP A 116 -0.30 1.66 -2.65
CA ASP A 116 0.05 2.12 -4.01
C ASP A 116 1.50 1.76 -4.35
N LEU A 117 2.42 2.04 -3.42
CA LEU A 117 3.85 1.73 -3.55
C LEU A 117 4.31 0.83 -2.40
N ARG A 118 5.30 0.01 -2.66
CA ARG A 118 5.94 -0.90 -1.69
C ARG A 118 7.43 -0.76 -1.76
N TYR A 119 8.05 -0.62 -0.60
CA TYR A 119 9.50 -0.53 -0.43
C TYR A 119 9.94 -1.52 0.64
N ALA A 120 11.11 -2.09 0.52
CA ALA A 120 11.66 -3.01 1.49
C ALA A 120 12.95 -2.47 2.11
N ALA A 121 13.25 -2.89 3.34
CA ALA A 121 14.57 -2.67 3.92
C ALA A 121 15.56 -3.75 3.44
N ALA A 122 16.85 -3.38 3.33
CA ALA A 122 17.96 -4.28 3.02
C ALA A 122 18.29 -5.17 4.24
N SER A 123 17.34 -6.00 4.64
CA SER A 123 17.44 -6.88 5.81
C SER A 123 17.09 -8.33 5.48
N ARG A 124 17.28 -9.25 6.43
CA ARG A 124 16.92 -10.67 6.26
C ARG A 124 15.42 -10.92 6.42
N LEU A 125 14.60 -10.12 5.75
CA LEU A 125 13.16 -10.29 5.74
C LEU A 125 12.69 -11.26 4.63
N LYS A 126 11.45 -11.70 4.73
CA LYS A 126 10.78 -12.57 3.75
C LYS A 126 9.42 -12.02 3.37
N LEU A 127 9.10 -12.11 2.10
CA LEU A 127 7.86 -11.66 1.47
C LEU A 127 7.22 -12.88 0.78
N GLY A 128 5.98 -13.19 1.08
CA GLY A 128 5.30 -14.33 0.45
C GLY A 128 3.90 -14.57 0.96
N THR A 129 3.18 -15.44 0.27
CA THR A 129 1.81 -15.85 0.57
C THR A 129 1.76 -17.38 0.75
N PRO A 130 2.11 -17.90 1.96
CA PRO A 130 2.25 -19.33 2.20
C PRO A 130 0.91 -20.03 2.52
N GLU A 131 -0.24 -19.43 2.27
CA GLU A 131 -1.58 -19.95 2.60
C GLU A 131 -1.85 -21.35 2.01
N VAL A 132 -1.26 -21.67 0.86
CA VAL A 132 -1.37 -22.99 0.22
C VAL A 132 -0.87 -24.10 1.15
N MET A 133 0.11 -23.82 2.02
CA MET A 133 0.61 -24.78 3.01
C MET A 133 -0.41 -25.10 4.11
N LEU A 134 -1.46 -24.29 4.22
CA LEU A 134 -2.58 -24.46 5.15
C LEU A 134 -3.84 -25.01 4.43
N GLY A 135 -3.75 -25.33 3.14
CA GLY A 135 -4.91 -25.72 2.33
C GLY A 135 -5.83 -24.56 1.98
N LEU A 136 -5.31 -23.33 2.06
CA LEU A 136 -6.03 -22.09 1.79
C LEU A 136 -5.40 -21.34 0.61
N LEU A 137 -6.08 -20.28 0.17
CA LEU A 137 -5.54 -19.28 -0.74
C LEU A 137 -5.37 -17.92 0.01
N PRO A 138 -4.56 -16.99 -0.49
CA PRO A 138 -4.52 -15.62 0.00
C PRO A 138 -5.89 -14.95 -0.18
N GLY A 139 -6.58 -14.71 0.96
CA GLY A 139 -7.99 -14.33 0.97
C GLY A 139 -8.26 -12.81 0.94
N ASN A 140 -7.22 -11.96 1.11
CA ASN A 140 -7.39 -10.51 1.20
C ASN A 140 -7.00 -9.78 -0.10
N GLY A 141 -7.06 -10.48 -1.23
CA GLY A 141 -6.84 -9.93 -2.57
C GLY A 141 -5.47 -10.23 -3.17
N GLY A 142 -4.64 -11.09 -2.53
CA GLY A 142 -3.32 -11.47 -3.05
C GLY A 142 -3.41 -12.17 -4.39
N THR A 143 -4.42 -13.04 -4.60
CA THR A 143 -4.68 -13.71 -5.88
C THR A 143 -5.03 -12.74 -7.01
N GLN A 144 -5.45 -11.52 -6.69
CA GLN A 144 -5.82 -10.50 -7.67
C GLN A 144 -4.72 -9.45 -7.87
N ARG A 145 -4.14 -8.94 -6.76
CA ARG A 145 -3.13 -7.88 -6.84
C ARG A 145 -1.76 -8.38 -7.29
N LEU A 146 -1.35 -9.57 -6.83
CA LEU A 146 -0.02 -10.10 -7.15
C LEU A 146 0.16 -10.34 -8.67
N PRO A 147 -0.76 -11.04 -9.39
CA PRO A 147 -0.59 -11.24 -10.84
C PRO A 147 -0.68 -9.95 -11.66
N ARG A 148 -1.43 -8.95 -11.19
CA ARG A 148 -1.47 -7.62 -11.84
C ARG A 148 -0.15 -6.86 -11.66
N LEU A 149 0.57 -7.13 -10.58
CA LEU A 149 1.83 -6.46 -10.26
C LEU A 149 3.05 -7.10 -10.91
N ILE A 150 3.18 -8.44 -10.81
CA ILE A 150 4.39 -9.15 -11.25
C ILE A 150 4.16 -10.11 -12.43
N GLY A 151 2.96 -10.09 -13.00
CA GLY A 151 2.56 -10.98 -14.07
C GLY A 151 2.05 -12.35 -13.58
N VAL A 152 1.25 -13.02 -14.40
CA VAL A 152 0.53 -14.24 -14.02
C VAL A 152 1.47 -15.39 -13.68
N GLY A 153 2.50 -15.64 -14.49
CA GLY A 153 3.42 -16.76 -14.30
C GLY A 153 4.15 -16.71 -12.95
N PRO A 154 4.92 -15.65 -12.64
CA PRO A 154 5.59 -15.49 -11.35
C PRO A 154 4.63 -15.49 -10.16
N ALA A 155 3.47 -14.84 -10.30
CA ALA A 155 2.46 -14.81 -9.25
C ALA A 155 1.91 -16.20 -8.95
N LEU A 156 1.53 -16.96 -9.99
CA LEU A 156 1.01 -18.32 -9.83
C LEU A 156 2.04 -19.24 -9.17
N GLU A 157 3.31 -19.13 -9.54
CA GLU A 157 4.41 -19.89 -8.91
C GLU A 157 4.50 -19.58 -7.42
N LEU A 158 4.51 -18.30 -7.02
CA LEU A 158 4.58 -17.91 -5.60
C LEU A 158 3.34 -18.39 -4.82
N LEU A 159 2.15 -18.20 -5.38
CA LEU A 159 0.87 -18.56 -4.75
C LEU A 159 0.72 -20.09 -4.56
N THR A 160 1.18 -20.87 -5.52
CA THR A 160 0.99 -22.35 -5.50
C THR A 160 2.10 -23.08 -4.76
N THR A 161 3.29 -22.50 -4.65
CA THR A 161 4.41 -23.12 -3.95
C THR A 161 4.57 -22.60 -2.51
N GLY A 162 3.97 -21.44 -2.18
CA GLY A 162 4.21 -20.76 -0.91
C GLY A 162 5.64 -20.26 -0.73
N ARG A 163 6.41 -20.18 -1.84
CA ARG A 163 7.80 -19.69 -1.82
C ARG A 163 7.86 -18.26 -1.32
N GLN A 164 8.87 -17.96 -0.52
CA GLN A 164 9.09 -16.64 0.05
C GLN A 164 10.32 -16.00 -0.59
N LEU A 165 10.21 -14.72 -0.91
CA LEU A 165 11.26 -13.91 -1.53
C LEU A 165 12.06 -13.15 -0.49
N GLY A 166 13.35 -12.95 -0.74
CA GLY A 166 14.13 -11.90 -0.09
C GLY A 166 13.90 -10.54 -0.78
N PRO A 167 14.40 -9.43 -0.19
CA PRO A 167 14.19 -8.07 -0.73
C PRO A 167 14.67 -7.90 -2.18
N GLN A 168 15.84 -8.44 -2.51
CA GLN A 168 16.42 -8.30 -3.83
C GLN A 168 15.66 -9.12 -4.90
N ASP A 169 15.14 -10.31 -4.54
CA ASP A 169 14.28 -11.10 -5.42
C ASP A 169 12.94 -10.39 -5.66
N ALA A 170 12.39 -9.79 -4.60
CA ALA A 170 11.17 -9.01 -4.68
C ALA A 170 11.34 -7.77 -5.59
N LEU A 171 12.50 -7.10 -5.52
CA LEU A 171 12.85 -5.99 -6.41
C LEU A 171 12.97 -6.46 -7.87
N ARG A 172 13.69 -7.56 -8.13
CA ARG A 172 13.82 -8.10 -9.49
C ARG A 172 12.48 -8.50 -10.13
N LEU A 173 11.54 -8.97 -9.34
CA LEU A 173 10.20 -9.32 -9.82
C LEU A 173 9.25 -8.12 -9.92
N GLY A 174 9.62 -6.94 -9.42
CA GLY A 174 8.75 -5.78 -9.37
C GLY A 174 7.71 -5.82 -8.23
N LEU A 175 7.87 -6.73 -7.26
CA LEU A 175 7.01 -6.80 -6.08
C LEU A 175 7.21 -5.59 -5.17
N VAL A 176 8.44 -5.08 -5.08
CA VAL A 176 8.78 -3.81 -4.44
C VAL A 176 9.48 -2.89 -5.43
N SER A 177 9.31 -1.58 -5.28
CA SER A 177 9.86 -0.57 -6.20
C SER A 177 11.33 -0.26 -5.92
N GLU A 178 11.76 -0.37 -4.66
CA GLU A 178 13.14 -0.11 -4.25
C GLU A 178 13.44 -0.82 -2.91
N VAL A 179 14.73 -1.05 -2.65
CA VAL A 179 15.23 -1.60 -1.39
C VAL A 179 16.15 -0.56 -0.74
N PHE A 180 15.77 -0.06 0.43
CA PHE A 180 16.51 0.94 1.18
C PHE A 180 17.44 0.30 2.21
N GLU A 181 18.62 0.86 2.40
CA GLU A 181 19.59 0.38 3.38
C GLU A 181 19.08 0.48 4.81
N ASP A 182 18.33 1.54 5.12
CA ASP A 182 17.74 1.79 6.43
C ASP A 182 16.45 2.61 6.36
N ALA A 183 15.80 2.79 7.51
CA ALA A 183 14.58 3.56 7.64
C ALA A 183 14.80 5.06 7.36
N ALA A 184 15.98 5.61 7.66
CA ALA A 184 16.25 7.03 7.45
C ALA A 184 16.33 7.37 5.95
N ALA A 185 16.94 6.49 5.14
CA ALA A 185 16.96 6.63 3.69
C ALA A 185 15.55 6.56 3.09
N PHE A 186 14.71 5.63 3.59
CA PHE A 186 13.31 5.54 3.22
C PHE A 186 12.53 6.80 3.63
N ASP A 187 12.67 7.26 4.88
CA ASP A 187 11.96 8.44 5.37
C ASP A 187 12.33 9.69 4.54
N ALA A 188 13.61 9.85 4.17
CA ALA A 188 14.05 10.91 3.25
C ALA A 188 13.40 10.79 1.86
N HIS A 189 13.16 9.57 1.35
CA HIS A 189 12.45 9.34 0.10
C HIS A 189 10.97 9.75 0.23
N VAL A 190 10.30 9.38 1.32
CA VAL A 190 8.90 9.77 1.59
C VAL A 190 8.74 11.28 1.66
N GLN A 191 9.69 11.99 2.30
CA GLN A 191 9.66 13.45 2.34
C GLN A 191 9.77 14.08 0.93
N ARG A 192 10.49 13.45 -0.01
CA ARG A 192 10.50 13.91 -1.42
C ARG A 192 9.16 13.66 -2.11
N LEU A 193 8.54 12.48 -1.90
CA LEU A 193 7.20 12.19 -2.44
C LEU A 193 6.15 13.17 -1.92
N ALA A 194 6.20 13.52 -0.64
CA ALA A 194 5.24 14.43 -0.01
C ALA A 194 5.36 15.89 -0.48
N LYS A 195 6.46 16.26 -1.16
CA LYS A 195 6.63 17.56 -1.82
C LYS A 195 6.03 17.63 -3.22
N LEU A 196 5.61 16.49 -3.79
CA LEU A 196 4.98 16.46 -5.11
C LEU A 196 3.55 17.02 -5.05
N PRO A 197 3.00 17.51 -6.17
CA PRO A 197 1.68 18.13 -6.23
C PRO A 197 0.59 17.09 -5.90
N PRO A 198 -0.17 17.25 -4.80
CA PRO A 198 -1.09 16.21 -4.32
C PRO A 198 -2.25 15.95 -5.29
N LEU A 199 -2.75 16.96 -6.01
CA LEU A 199 -3.79 16.78 -7.01
C LEU A 199 -3.30 15.92 -8.19
N ALA A 200 -2.06 16.14 -8.65
CA ALA A 200 -1.49 15.33 -9.70
C ALA A 200 -1.26 13.89 -9.25
N LEU A 201 -0.78 13.67 -8.01
CA LEU A 201 -0.63 12.32 -7.47
C LEU A 201 -1.97 11.58 -7.39
N ALA A 202 -3.03 12.25 -6.92
CA ALA A 202 -4.38 11.69 -6.86
C ALA A 202 -4.92 11.34 -8.25
N SER A 203 -4.75 12.24 -9.23
CA SER A 203 -5.19 12.03 -10.60
C SER A 203 -4.42 10.91 -11.31
N ILE A 204 -3.10 10.83 -11.12
CA ILE A 204 -2.29 9.72 -11.65
C ILE A 204 -2.74 8.39 -11.06
N LYS A 205 -2.93 8.33 -9.75
CA LYS A 205 -3.42 7.12 -9.06
C LYS A 205 -4.77 6.69 -9.62
N ARG A 206 -5.71 7.62 -9.74
CA ARG A 206 -7.05 7.37 -10.28
C ARG A 206 -6.98 6.88 -11.74
N ALA A 207 -6.23 7.58 -12.60
CA ALA A 207 -6.06 7.20 -14.01
C ALA A 207 -5.50 5.78 -14.15
N VAL A 208 -4.49 5.41 -13.34
CA VAL A 208 -3.88 4.08 -13.38
C VAL A 208 -4.85 3.01 -12.89
N PHE A 209 -5.46 3.18 -11.70
CA PHE A 209 -6.29 2.12 -11.12
C PHE A 209 -7.63 1.93 -11.84
N GLU A 210 -8.29 3.00 -12.25
CA GLU A 210 -9.55 2.89 -13.00
C GLU A 210 -9.28 2.51 -14.47
N GLY A 211 -8.21 3.06 -15.09
CA GLY A 211 -7.89 2.79 -16.47
C GLY A 211 -7.43 1.36 -16.75
N ILE A 212 -6.69 0.71 -15.82
CA ILE A 212 -6.20 -0.67 -16.04
C ILE A 212 -7.34 -1.71 -16.02
N GLU A 213 -8.48 -1.39 -15.42
CA GLU A 213 -9.65 -2.28 -15.34
C GLU A 213 -10.66 -2.00 -16.48
N ALA A 214 -10.44 -0.97 -17.28
CA ALA A 214 -11.32 -0.53 -18.36
C ALA A 214 -10.73 -0.83 -19.75
N PRO A 215 -11.54 -0.80 -20.85
CA PRO A 215 -11.00 -0.71 -22.18
C PRO A 215 -10.07 0.49 -22.34
N VAL A 216 -9.04 0.36 -23.18
CA VAL A 216 -8.01 1.40 -23.32
C VAL A 216 -8.58 2.77 -23.75
N GLU A 217 -9.61 2.78 -24.57
CA GLU A 217 -10.29 3.98 -25.01
C GLU A 217 -10.97 4.73 -23.86
N ASP A 218 -11.57 4.00 -22.92
CA ASP A 218 -12.21 4.57 -21.73
C ASP A 218 -11.14 5.10 -20.75
N GLY A 219 -10.03 4.37 -20.58
CA GLY A 219 -8.88 4.83 -19.81
C GLY A 219 -8.29 6.13 -20.36
N LEU A 220 -8.12 6.24 -21.69
CA LEU A 220 -7.67 7.47 -22.36
C LEU A 220 -8.69 8.61 -22.26
N ALA A 221 -9.99 8.31 -22.20
CA ALA A 221 -11.01 9.32 -21.95
C ALA A 221 -10.91 9.90 -20.54
N LEU A 222 -10.77 9.03 -19.54
CA LEU A 222 -10.53 9.43 -18.15
C LEU A 222 -9.25 10.25 -18.00
N GLU A 223 -8.16 9.85 -18.65
CA GLU A 223 -6.89 10.58 -18.63
C GLU A 223 -7.06 12.03 -19.17
N ARG A 224 -7.82 12.21 -20.27
CA ARG A 224 -8.11 13.55 -20.80
C ARG A 224 -8.95 14.40 -19.85
N GLU A 225 -9.93 13.81 -19.16
CA GLU A 225 -10.73 14.49 -18.15
C GLU A 225 -9.84 14.98 -17.00
N LEU A 226 -9.02 14.08 -16.44
CA LEU A 226 -8.15 14.38 -15.31
C LEU A 226 -7.08 15.42 -15.64
N ILE A 227 -6.45 15.36 -16.83
CA ILE A 227 -5.45 16.35 -17.21
C ILE A 227 -6.08 17.73 -17.47
N GLU A 228 -7.33 17.78 -17.97
CA GLU A 228 -8.06 19.02 -18.11
C GLU A 228 -8.34 19.68 -16.75
N GLU A 229 -8.71 18.89 -15.73
CA GLU A 229 -8.87 19.38 -14.36
C GLU A 229 -7.56 19.92 -13.81
N LEU A 230 -6.45 19.18 -13.98
CA LEU A 230 -5.13 19.59 -13.51
C LEU A 230 -4.65 20.88 -14.14
N PHE A 231 -4.89 21.12 -15.45
CA PHE A 231 -4.53 22.39 -16.09
C PHE A 231 -5.22 23.62 -15.48
N ARG A 232 -6.33 23.43 -14.75
CA ARG A 232 -7.02 24.53 -14.04
C ARG A 232 -6.48 24.75 -12.64
N SER A 233 -5.62 23.87 -12.11
CA SER A 233 -5.06 23.97 -10.78
C SER A 233 -3.96 25.03 -10.65
N GLN A 234 -3.81 25.58 -9.45
CA GLN A 234 -2.70 26.48 -9.14
C GLN A 234 -1.36 25.72 -9.17
N ASP A 235 -1.35 24.47 -8.74
CA ASP A 235 -0.16 23.63 -8.73
C ASP A 235 0.38 23.35 -10.13
N ALA A 236 -0.49 23.15 -11.14
CA ALA A 236 -0.04 22.99 -12.54
C ALA A 236 0.59 24.29 -13.07
N ASN A 237 -0.01 25.45 -12.79
CA ASN A 237 0.55 26.74 -13.18
C ASN A 237 1.90 27.00 -12.49
N GLU A 238 2.00 26.71 -11.18
CA GLU A 238 3.24 26.82 -10.42
C GLU A 238 4.33 25.91 -11.00
N GLY A 239 4.00 24.64 -11.27
CA GLY A 239 4.95 23.69 -11.83
C GLY A 239 5.50 24.10 -13.19
N LEU A 240 4.63 24.56 -14.10
CA LEU A 240 5.02 25.07 -15.42
C LEU A 240 5.86 26.35 -15.34
N THR A 241 5.48 27.27 -14.45
CA THR A 241 6.21 28.52 -14.23
C THR A 241 7.60 28.24 -13.63
N ALA A 242 7.65 27.45 -12.56
CA ALA A 242 8.91 27.10 -11.89
C ALA A 242 9.88 26.38 -12.85
N PHE A 243 9.37 25.49 -13.71
CA PHE A 243 10.15 24.82 -14.75
C PHE A 243 10.75 25.83 -15.75
N SER A 244 9.94 26.79 -16.23
CA SER A 244 10.38 27.84 -17.14
C SER A 244 11.45 28.74 -16.50
N GLU A 245 11.28 29.06 -15.22
CA GLU A 245 12.18 29.93 -14.43
C GLU A 245 13.39 29.16 -13.85
N LYS A 246 13.48 27.85 -14.02
CA LYS A 246 14.54 26.98 -13.48
C LYS A 246 14.67 27.06 -11.95
N ARG A 247 13.56 27.19 -11.24
CA ARG A 247 13.48 27.14 -9.78
C ARG A 247 12.73 25.91 -9.27
N THR A 248 12.84 25.61 -8.00
CA THR A 248 12.06 24.57 -7.34
C THR A 248 10.60 25.04 -7.19
N PRO A 249 9.59 24.23 -7.58
CA PRO A 249 8.18 24.56 -7.37
C PRO A 249 7.76 24.41 -5.91
N GLU A 250 6.73 25.15 -5.50
CA GLU A 250 6.08 25.05 -4.19
C GLU A 250 4.60 24.72 -4.40
N PHE A 251 4.24 23.46 -4.20
CA PHE A 251 2.88 22.97 -4.40
C PHE A 251 2.03 23.11 -3.15
N THR A 252 0.82 23.64 -3.32
CA THR A 252 -0.14 23.90 -2.24
C THR A 252 -1.29 22.90 -2.19
N GLY A 253 -1.57 22.22 -3.31
CA GLY A 253 -2.72 21.32 -3.44
C GLY A 253 -3.99 22.04 -3.89
N ALA A 254 -3.88 23.20 -4.54
CA ALA A 254 -5.00 24.02 -4.98
C ALA A 254 -5.06 24.16 -6.51
#